data_9b25af43f16148200c115e0f4d3bdc64
#
_entry.id   9b25af43f16148200c115e0f4d3bdc64
#
_cell.length_a   1.000
_cell.length_b   1.000
_cell.length_c   1.000
_cell.angle_alpha   90.00
_cell.angle_beta   90.00
_cell.angle_gamma   90.00
#
_symmetry.space_group_name_H-M   'P 1'
#
loop_
_entity.id
_entity.type
_entity.pdbx_description
1 polymer ?
#
loop_
_entity_poly.entity_id
_entity_poly.type
_entity_poly.pdbx_seq_one_letter_code
_entity_poly.pdbx_strand_id
1 'polypeptide(L)'
;FAVHVDAVAIHCRLALGWPLDTNEGTLELAKDMWEPDEPALWHKNFSDEIMHWVEVGQPDDKRVMKASGRARRVTVWAFQNSTPIWWDNLTNKVSRANNLTVWQIPTEQSQALGALAQRSMQLQVSVQDGTVWINDGQTTVEITPVKLKG
;
A
#
# COMPACT_ATOMS: atom_id res chain seq x y z
N PHE A 1 -13.88 -3.60 3.72
CA PHE A 1 -13.63 -2.16 3.64
C PHE A 1 -12.69 -1.69 4.74
N ALA A 2 -13.03 -1.92 6.00
CA ALA A 2 -12.14 -1.62 7.14
C ALA A 2 -10.78 -2.31 7.00
N VAL A 3 -10.75 -3.54 6.51
CA VAL A 3 -9.53 -4.32 6.23
C VAL A 3 -8.60 -3.62 5.24
N HIS A 4 -9.15 -2.96 4.21
CA HIS A 4 -8.33 -2.24 3.23
C HIS A 4 -7.68 -1.00 3.83
N VAL A 5 -8.41 -0.24 4.63
CA VAL A 5 -7.89 0.99 5.25
C VAL A 5 -6.80 0.66 6.27
N ASP A 6 -7.02 -0.35 7.10
CA ASP A 6 -6.04 -0.75 8.10
C ASP A 6 -4.81 -1.41 7.47
N ALA A 7 -5.03 -2.23 6.44
CA ALA A 7 -3.94 -2.78 5.64
C ALA A 7 -3.12 -1.65 4.99
N VAL A 8 -3.76 -0.63 4.45
CA VAL A 8 -3.08 0.53 3.86
C VAL A 8 -2.30 1.31 4.92
N ALA A 9 -2.88 1.58 6.07
CA ALA A 9 -2.20 2.29 7.16
C ALA A 9 -0.99 1.50 7.67
N ILE A 10 -1.12 0.20 7.81
CA ILE A 10 -0.04 -0.71 8.16
C ILE A 10 1.04 -0.71 7.07
N HIS A 11 0.63 -0.83 5.81
CA HIS A 11 1.55 -0.83 4.67
C HIS A 11 2.30 0.49 4.52
N CYS A 12 1.67 1.61 4.82
CA CYS A 12 2.33 2.90 4.77
C CYS A 12 3.41 3.03 5.83
N ARG A 13 3.19 2.54 7.02
CA ARG A 13 4.24 2.44 8.03
C ARG A 13 5.40 1.56 7.58
N LEU A 14 5.09 0.49 6.85
CA LEU A 14 6.07 -0.50 6.41
C LEU A 14 6.87 -0.06 5.20
N ALA A 15 6.17 0.46 4.19
CA ALA A 15 6.78 0.89 2.95
C ALA A 15 7.59 2.18 3.11
N LEU A 16 7.21 3.03 4.04
CA LEU A 16 7.75 4.37 4.17
C LEU A 16 8.68 4.53 5.38
N GLY A 17 8.68 3.57 6.31
CA GLY A 17 9.37 3.73 7.58
C GLY A 17 8.88 4.97 8.35
N TRP A 18 7.67 5.41 8.07
CA TRP A 18 7.21 6.73 8.47
C TRP A 18 6.42 6.73 9.75
N PRO A 19 6.72 7.66 10.67
CA PRO A 19 5.74 8.07 11.65
C PRO A 19 4.57 8.75 10.93
N LEU A 20 3.35 8.49 11.37
CA LEU A 20 2.12 9.10 10.84
C LEU A 20 2.10 10.64 11.00
N ASP A 21 3.10 11.18 11.68
CA ASP A 21 3.25 12.58 11.99
C ASP A 21 4.59 13.05 11.41
N THR A 22 4.58 13.60 10.22
CA THR A 22 5.79 14.12 9.59
C THR A 22 5.75 15.64 9.55
N ASN A 23 6.88 16.27 9.89
CA ASN A 23 7.09 17.71 9.70
C ASN A 23 7.19 18.11 8.22
N GLU A 24 7.01 17.16 7.29
CA GLU A 24 7.23 17.34 5.85
C GLU A 24 5.96 17.35 5.01
N GLY A 25 4.79 17.35 5.62
CA GLY A 25 3.51 17.36 4.92
C GLY A 25 2.45 16.51 5.59
N THR A 26 1.38 16.23 4.87
CA THR A 26 0.23 15.49 5.37
C THR A 26 0.07 14.15 4.65
N LEU A 27 -0.23 13.11 5.44
CA LEU A 27 -0.66 11.82 4.95
C LEU A 27 -2.18 11.77 4.98
N GLU A 28 -2.80 11.62 3.82
CA GLU A 28 -4.26 11.66 3.68
C GLU A 28 -4.79 10.37 3.07
N LEU A 29 -5.84 9.82 3.68
CA LEU A 29 -6.66 8.80 3.02
C LEU A 29 -7.50 9.49 1.94
N ALA A 30 -7.73 8.80 0.83
CA ALA A 30 -8.65 9.28 -0.18
C ALA A 30 -10.04 9.50 0.41
N LYS A 31 -10.69 10.56 -0.01
CA LYS A 31 -12.03 10.92 0.46
C LYS A 31 -13.07 9.89 0.04
N ASP A 32 -12.86 9.25 -1.10
CA ASP A 32 -13.74 8.22 -1.61
C ASP A 32 -12.91 7.17 -2.36
N MET A 33 -13.12 5.90 -2.03
CA MET A 33 -12.49 4.77 -2.72
C MET A 33 -12.88 4.68 -4.20
N TRP A 34 -13.95 5.35 -4.59
CA TRP A 34 -14.47 5.31 -5.94
C TRP A 34 -13.99 6.47 -6.81
N GLU A 35 -13.23 7.39 -6.24
CA GLU A 35 -12.66 8.51 -6.98
C GLU A 35 -11.54 8.02 -7.91
N PRO A 36 -11.74 8.03 -9.24
CA PRO A 36 -10.75 7.46 -10.16
C PRO A 36 -9.44 8.25 -10.22
N ASP A 37 -9.45 9.49 -9.72
CA ASP A 37 -8.30 10.38 -9.73
C ASP A 37 -7.55 10.45 -8.40
N GLU A 38 -7.98 9.69 -7.40
CA GLU A 38 -7.36 9.65 -6.08
C GLU A 38 -6.87 8.24 -5.73
N PRO A 39 -5.70 8.12 -5.06
CA PRO A 39 -5.19 6.84 -4.57
C PRO A 39 -5.92 6.38 -3.30
N ALA A 40 -5.59 5.19 -2.83
CA ALA A 40 -6.01 4.77 -1.50
C ALA A 40 -5.43 5.67 -0.41
N LEU A 41 -4.18 6.08 -0.61
CA LEU A 41 -3.48 6.98 0.31
C LEU A 41 -2.46 7.81 -0.47
N TRP A 42 -2.28 9.06 -0.07
CA TRP A 42 -1.21 9.90 -0.59
C TRP A 42 -0.57 10.77 0.49
N HIS A 43 0.69 11.09 0.28
CA HIS A 43 1.42 12.08 1.06
C HIS A 43 1.67 13.31 0.18
N LYS A 44 1.22 14.46 0.65
CA LYS A 44 1.47 15.75 0.02
C LYS A 44 2.36 16.60 0.92
N ASN A 45 3.31 17.32 0.31
CA ASN A 45 4.09 18.32 1.03
C ASN A 45 3.27 19.60 1.25
N PHE A 46 3.85 20.59 1.94
CA PHE A 46 3.16 21.86 2.22
C PHE A 46 2.91 22.72 0.96
N SER A 47 3.57 22.42 -0.14
CA SER A 47 3.33 23.05 -1.45
C SER A 47 2.31 22.31 -2.30
N ASP A 48 1.61 21.35 -1.70
CA ASP A 48 0.58 20.51 -2.35
C ASP A 48 1.12 19.58 -3.45
N GLU A 49 2.43 19.35 -3.47
CA GLU A 49 3.03 18.33 -4.35
C GLU A 49 2.79 16.93 -3.80
N ILE A 50 2.45 15.99 -4.68
CA ILE A 50 2.27 14.58 -4.29
C ILE A 50 3.64 13.93 -4.16
N MET A 51 4.07 13.70 -2.94
CA MET A 51 5.36 13.08 -2.65
C MET A 51 5.29 11.57 -2.77
N HIS A 52 4.18 10.98 -2.34
CA HIS A 52 3.97 9.55 -2.41
C HIS A 52 2.51 9.24 -2.72
N TRP A 53 2.31 8.37 -3.68
CA TRP A 53 1.01 7.83 -4.08
C TRP A 53 0.98 6.34 -3.79
N VAL A 54 0.01 5.89 -3.01
CA VAL A 54 -0.11 4.48 -2.61
C VAL A 54 -1.42 3.91 -3.12
N GLU A 55 -1.32 2.86 -3.91
CA GLU A 55 -2.45 2.09 -4.41
C GLU A 55 -2.51 0.73 -3.72
N VAL A 56 -3.72 0.26 -3.49
CA VAL A 56 -3.98 -1.08 -2.95
C VAL A 56 -4.88 -1.83 -3.90
N GLY A 57 -4.49 -3.04 -4.28
CA GLY A 57 -5.24 -3.87 -5.21
C GLY A 57 -4.51 -4.07 -6.53
N GLN A 58 -5.26 -4.10 -7.61
CA GLN A 58 -4.73 -4.37 -8.96
C GLN A 58 -5.12 -3.23 -9.92
N PRO A 59 -4.45 -2.05 -9.83
CA PRO A 59 -4.71 -0.96 -10.74
C PRO A 59 -4.29 -1.32 -12.17
N ASP A 60 -4.95 -0.73 -13.16
CA ASP A 60 -4.57 -0.89 -14.56
C ASP A 60 -3.32 -0.06 -14.92
N ASP A 61 -2.77 -0.30 -16.10
CA ASP A 61 -1.58 0.39 -16.58
C ASP A 61 -1.78 1.91 -16.71
N LYS A 62 -2.95 2.34 -17.16
CA LYS A 62 -3.26 3.77 -17.32
C LYS A 62 -3.26 4.50 -15.98
N ARG A 63 -3.88 3.88 -14.97
CA ARG A 63 -3.92 4.43 -13.62
C ARG A 63 -2.52 4.52 -13.01
N VAL A 64 -1.73 3.47 -13.14
CA VAL A 64 -0.35 3.43 -12.63
C VAL A 64 0.52 4.47 -13.33
N MET A 65 0.45 4.59 -14.65
CA MET A 65 1.23 5.57 -15.42
C MET A 65 0.81 7.00 -15.11
N LYS A 66 -0.49 7.24 -14.91
CA LYS A 66 -0.99 8.55 -14.46
C LYS A 66 -0.44 8.92 -13.09
N ALA A 67 -0.48 7.99 -12.16
CA ALA A 67 0.09 8.19 -10.82
C ALA A 67 1.60 8.46 -10.87
N SER A 68 2.33 7.70 -11.70
CA SER A 68 3.76 7.87 -11.91
C SER A 68 4.12 9.27 -12.43
N GLY A 69 3.27 9.85 -13.28
CA GLY A 69 3.45 11.22 -13.79
C GLY A 69 3.07 12.31 -12.80
N ARG A 70 2.27 12.01 -11.80
CA ARG A 70 1.77 13.01 -10.83
C ARG A 70 2.53 13.02 -9.51
N ALA A 71 3.10 11.90 -9.10
CA ALA A 71 3.76 11.73 -7.81
C ALA A 71 5.25 11.52 -7.96
N ARG A 72 6.02 11.88 -6.96
CA ARG A 72 7.45 11.57 -6.93
C ARG A 72 7.72 10.09 -6.76
N ARG A 73 6.89 9.41 -5.97
CA ARG A 73 6.95 7.98 -5.72
C ARG A 73 5.57 7.37 -5.84
N VAL A 74 5.50 6.18 -6.39
CA VAL A 74 4.26 5.38 -6.45
C VAL A 74 4.55 4.00 -5.88
N THR A 75 3.70 3.55 -4.98
CA THR A 75 3.76 2.19 -4.43
C THR A 75 2.42 1.50 -4.66
N VAL A 76 2.46 0.28 -5.15
CA VAL A 76 1.28 -0.57 -5.33
C VAL A 76 1.41 -1.80 -4.45
N TRP A 77 0.37 -2.07 -3.69
CA TRP A 77 0.26 -3.26 -2.84
C TRP A 77 -0.81 -4.18 -3.37
N ALA A 78 -0.39 -5.29 -3.95
CA ALA A 78 -1.28 -6.32 -4.48
C ALA A 78 -1.37 -7.49 -3.50
N PHE A 79 -2.58 -8.01 -3.26
CA PHE A 79 -2.83 -9.03 -2.24
C PHE A 79 -3.74 -10.17 -2.71
N GLN A 80 -4.24 -10.10 -3.95
CA GLN A 80 -5.19 -11.09 -4.48
C GLN A 80 -4.48 -12.30 -5.06
N ASN A 81 -5.17 -13.43 -5.15
CA ASN A 81 -4.68 -14.66 -5.78
C ASN A 81 -4.26 -14.47 -7.23
N SER A 82 -4.92 -13.54 -7.94
CA SER A 82 -4.65 -13.21 -9.33
C SER A 82 -3.45 -12.28 -9.54
N THR A 83 -2.75 -11.90 -8.48
CA THR A 83 -1.60 -10.98 -8.56
C THR A 83 -0.52 -11.42 -9.55
N PRO A 84 -0.09 -12.70 -9.63
CA PRO A 84 0.91 -13.10 -10.61
C PRO A 84 0.46 -12.87 -12.05
N ILE A 85 -0.80 -13.18 -12.37
CA ILE A 85 -1.37 -12.98 -13.71
C ILE A 85 -1.49 -11.49 -14.02
N TRP A 86 -1.99 -10.71 -13.08
CA TRP A 86 -2.09 -9.26 -13.21
C TRP A 86 -0.72 -8.63 -13.46
N TRP A 87 0.29 -9.04 -12.71
CA TRP A 87 1.64 -8.50 -12.84
C TRP A 87 2.29 -8.87 -14.17
N ASP A 88 2.12 -10.12 -14.63
CA ASP A 88 2.63 -10.56 -15.93
C ASP A 88 2.06 -9.73 -17.09
N ASN A 89 0.79 -9.34 -16.98
CA ASN A 89 0.13 -8.48 -17.97
C ASN A 89 0.53 -7.00 -17.85
N LEU A 90 0.95 -6.56 -16.68
CA LEU A 90 1.22 -5.16 -16.40
C LEU A 90 2.70 -4.78 -16.57
N THR A 91 3.61 -5.68 -16.23
CA THR A 91 5.03 -5.36 -16.02
C THR A 91 5.67 -4.65 -17.21
N ASN A 92 5.39 -5.08 -18.45
CA ASN A 92 5.95 -4.46 -19.66
C ASN A 92 5.36 -3.06 -19.91
N LYS A 93 4.10 -2.85 -19.59
CA LYS A 93 3.39 -1.58 -19.80
C LYS A 93 3.86 -0.48 -18.86
N VAL A 94 4.37 -0.85 -17.69
CA VAL A 94 4.83 0.09 -16.67
C VAL A 94 6.34 0.10 -16.52
N SER A 95 7.07 -0.49 -17.44
CA SER A 95 8.54 -0.59 -17.38
C SER A 95 9.24 0.78 -17.35
N ARG A 96 8.62 1.82 -17.92
CA ARG A 96 9.13 3.17 -17.93
C ARG A 96 8.91 3.95 -16.64
N ALA A 97 8.08 3.45 -15.75
CA ALA A 97 7.79 4.10 -14.48
C ALA A 97 8.94 3.83 -13.49
N ASN A 98 9.97 4.67 -13.51
CA ASN A 98 11.17 4.52 -12.68
C ASN A 98 10.92 4.81 -11.20
N ASN A 99 9.82 5.49 -10.87
CA ASN A 99 9.42 5.85 -9.52
C ASN A 99 8.38 4.88 -8.94
N LEU A 100 8.12 3.77 -9.61
CA LEU A 100 7.13 2.77 -9.21
C LEU A 100 7.79 1.63 -8.45
N THR A 101 7.21 1.29 -7.31
CA THR A 101 7.51 0.08 -6.54
C THR A 101 6.24 -0.75 -6.42
N VAL A 102 6.32 -2.03 -6.72
CA VAL A 102 5.19 -2.96 -6.62
C VAL A 102 5.53 -4.08 -5.64
N TRP A 103 4.63 -4.27 -4.68
CA TRP A 103 4.74 -5.31 -3.67
C TRP A 103 3.57 -6.27 -3.77
N GLN A 104 3.85 -7.53 -3.49
CA GLN A 104 2.83 -8.57 -3.30
C GLN A 104 2.79 -8.99 -1.85
N ILE A 105 1.59 -9.02 -1.28
CA ILE A 105 1.35 -9.69 -0.01
C ILE A 105 0.81 -11.08 -0.34
N PRO A 106 1.44 -12.14 0.14
CA PRO A 106 0.91 -13.49 -0.06
C PRO A 106 -0.53 -13.59 0.41
N THR A 107 -1.39 -14.23 -0.38
CA THR A 107 -2.84 -14.24 -0.14
C THR A 107 -3.20 -14.82 1.23
N GLU A 108 -2.50 -15.85 1.67
CA GLU A 108 -2.70 -16.47 2.99
C GLU A 108 -2.44 -15.48 4.11
N GLN A 109 -1.38 -14.66 3.99
CA GLN A 109 -1.03 -13.64 4.96
C GLN A 109 -2.05 -12.49 4.94
N SER A 110 -2.52 -12.10 3.76
CA SER A 110 -3.58 -11.11 3.62
C SER A 110 -4.89 -11.57 4.26
N GLN A 111 -5.25 -12.82 4.08
CA GLN A 111 -6.45 -13.41 4.71
C GLN A 111 -6.31 -13.46 6.22
N ALA A 112 -5.14 -13.82 6.74
CA ALA A 112 -4.87 -13.84 8.17
C ALA A 112 -4.97 -12.42 8.78
N LEU A 113 -4.48 -11.42 8.06
CA LEU A 113 -4.63 -10.02 8.46
C LEU A 113 -6.11 -9.61 8.47
N GLY A 114 -6.86 -10.02 7.45
CA GLY A 114 -8.30 -9.77 7.37
C GLY A 114 -9.08 -10.38 8.53
N ALA A 115 -8.64 -11.51 9.04
CA ALA A 115 -9.27 -12.16 10.19
C ALA A 115 -9.11 -11.38 11.51
N LEU A 116 -8.13 -10.48 11.59
CA LEU A 116 -7.95 -9.58 12.75
C LEU A 116 -8.91 -8.40 12.72
N ALA A 117 -9.56 -8.14 11.58
CA ALA A 117 -10.37 -6.95 11.39
C ALA A 117 -11.60 -6.95 12.31
N GLN A 118 -11.75 -5.87 13.07
CA GLN A 118 -12.89 -5.60 13.92
C GLN A 118 -13.30 -4.14 13.77
N ARG A 119 -14.51 -3.82 14.21
CA ARG A 119 -15.04 -2.46 14.12
C ARG A 119 -14.21 -1.43 14.92
N SER A 120 -13.60 -1.88 16.00
CA SER A 120 -12.65 -1.11 16.80
C SER A 120 -11.45 -2.00 17.10
N MET A 121 -10.26 -1.56 16.71
CA MET A 121 -9.04 -2.36 16.84
C MET A 121 -7.93 -1.55 17.46
N GLN A 122 -7.13 -2.22 18.29
CA GLN A 122 -5.81 -1.73 18.69
C GLN A 122 -4.78 -2.74 18.20
N LEU A 123 -3.94 -2.31 17.26
CA LEU A 123 -2.94 -3.15 16.65
C LEU A 123 -1.54 -2.67 17.03
N GLN A 124 -0.69 -3.62 17.43
CA GLN A 124 0.74 -3.40 17.56
C GLN A 124 1.43 -3.92 16.30
N VAL A 125 2.24 -3.07 15.71
CA VAL A 125 2.96 -3.38 14.48
C VAL A 125 4.45 -3.29 14.74
N SER A 126 5.16 -4.38 14.44
CA SER A 126 6.61 -4.46 14.51
C SER A 126 7.16 -4.80 13.13
N VAL A 127 8.26 -4.15 12.75
CA VAL A 127 8.95 -4.40 11.49
C VAL A 127 10.39 -4.75 11.78
N GLN A 128 10.85 -5.88 11.22
CA GLN A 128 12.23 -6.30 11.33
C GLN A 128 12.62 -7.10 10.09
N ASP A 129 13.72 -6.71 9.45
CA ASP A 129 14.28 -7.42 8.29
C ASP A 129 13.29 -7.68 7.15
N GLY A 130 12.41 -6.71 6.88
CA GLY A 130 11.40 -6.81 5.82
C GLY A 130 10.18 -7.65 6.18
N THR A 131 10.10 -8.16 7.38
CA THR A 131 8.94 -8.89 7.90
C THR A 131 8.17 -8.03 8.89
N VAL A 132 6.85 -8.16 8.84
CA VAL A 132 5.91 -7.40 9.65
C VAL A 132 5.15 -8.31 10.57
N TRP A 133 5.13 -7.99 11.84
CA TRP A 133 4.29 -8.67 12.82
C TRP A 133 3.20 -7.73 13.28
N ILE A 134 1.96 -8.19 13.19
CA ILE A 134 0.77 -7.44 13.59
C ILE A 134 0.05 -8.22 14.67
N ASN A 135 -0.15 -7.60 15.82
CA ASN A 135 -0.75 -8.22 17.00
C ASN A 135 -1.96 -7.40 17.44
N ASP A 136 -3.09 -8.10 17.65
CA ASP A 136 -4.33 -7.50 18.15
C ASP A 136 -4.52 -7.66 19.67
N GLY A 137 -3.52 -8.18 20.37
CA GLY A 137 -3.59 -8.52 21.80
C GLY A 137 -3.86 -10.01 22.07
N GLN A 138 -4.31 -10.77 21.07
CA GLN A 138 -4.61 -12.20 21.18
C GLN A 138 -3.90 -13.03 20.11
N THR A 139 -3.81 -12.50 18.89
CA THR A 139 -3.25 -13.20 17.74
C THR A 139 -2.17 -12.34 17.08
N THR A 140 -1.07 -12.97 16.65
CA THR A 140 -0.02 -12.34 15.89
C THR A 140 -0.04 -12.86 14.46
N VAL A 141 -0.06 -11.93 13.49
CA VAL A 141 0.04 -12.24 12.07
C VAL A 141 1.40 -11.78 11.57
N GLU A 142 2.09 -12.66 10.86
CA GLU A 142 3.37 -12.39 10.21
C GLU A 142 3.14 -12.16 8.73
N ILE A 143 3.65 -11.03 8.20
CA ILE A 143 3.56 -10.68 6.79
C ILE A 143 4.96 -10.45 6.25
N THR A 144 5.30 -11.18 5.19
CA THR A 144 6.56 -11.01 4.45
C THR A 144 6.23 -10.60 3.02
N PRO A 145 6.23 -9.30 2.70
CA PRO A 145 5.95 -8.83 1.35
C PRO A 145 7.02 -9.26 0.36
N VAL A 146 6.61 -9.51 -0.87
CA VAL A 146 7.50 -9.84 -1.98
C VAL A 146 7.55 -8.66 -2.95
N LYS A 147 8.77 -8.16 -3.23
CA LYS A 147 8.95 -7.06 -4.18
C LYS A 147 8.90 -7.58 -5.61
N LEU A 148 7.95 -7.06 -6.41
CA LEU A 148 7.81 -7.40 -7.82
C LEU A 148 8.53 -6.39 -8.73
N LYS A 149 8.64 -5.13 -8.32
CA LYS A 149 9.35 -4.06 -9.04
C LYS A 149 9.88 -3.03 -8.04
N GLY A 150 10.99 -2.46 -8.36
CA GLY A 150 11.63 -1.40 -7.56
C GLY A 150 13.05 -1.72 -7.14
#